data_efa2b68a44a75443576742830670283b
#
_entry.id   efa2b68a44a75443576742830670283b
#
_cell.length_a   1.000
_cell.length_b   1.000
_cell.length_c   1.000
_cell.angle_alpha   90.00
_cell.angle_beta   90.00
_cell.angle_gamma   90.00
#
_symmetry.space_group_name_H-M   'P 1'
#
loop_
_entity.id
_entity.type
_entity.pdbx_description
1 polymer ?
#
loop_
_entity_poly.entity_id
_entity_poly.type
_entity_poly.pdbx_seq_one_letter_code
_entity_poly.pdbx_strand_id
1 'polypeptide(L)'
;MHGEDLFSMFFGGGGSRRGQSGPRKGPNVNHPLKVSLEDLYKGKTVKLAVNRKVIVGDVTDCAKCDGQGSKMEMRQIGPGMIQQLQRPCDECNGRGSKADTKSERKVLEVHIEPGAHHNQRISFKGMADEHPKMETGDINFIVQEKENGTFKRKGADLLVTKELSLNQALCGFAHHLTHLDGRKIAIKTRPGEVIKPETLSNMPYVKMVPNEGMPSRGNPFVKGNLYILFKVIFPEDGDLGPEAIATLKSILPNPDMDVDYDAEEVEEMHMSAANVKDFGKGGAEQGGDRAYDSDDEEGGGNVQCQQS
;
A
#
# COMPACT_ATOMS: atom_id res chain seq x y z
N MET A 1 -40.88 8.82 34.55
CA MET A 1 -41.67 7.57 34.70
C MET A 1 -41.21 6.62 33.61
N HIS A 2 -40.21 5.80 33.86
CA HIS A 2 -39.93 4.60 33.06
C HIS A 2 -39.01 3.73 33.93
N GLY A 3 -39.66 2.84 34.66
CA GLY A 3 -39.02 1.96 35.64
C GLY A 3 -39.03 0.49 35.23
N GLU A 4 -38.83 0.16 33.92
CA GLU A 4 -38.94 -1.23 33.46
C GLU A 4 -37.64 -1.83 32.90
N ASP A 5 -36.57 -1.04 32.74
CA ASP A 5 -35.34 -1.53 32.09
C ASP A 5 -34.26 -2.11 33.05
N LEU A 6 -34.46 -1.96 34.36
CA LEU A 6 -33.48 -2.46 35.33
C LEU A 6 -33.64 -3.95 35.68
N PHE A 7 -34.83 -4.53 35.44
CA PHE A 7 -35.11 -5.93 35.80
C PHE A 7 -34.62 -6.92 34.73
N SER A 8 -34.57 -6.50 33.47
CA SER A 8 -34.06 -7.34 32.36
C SER A 8 -32.54 -7.53 32.41
N MET A 9 -31.81 -6.61 33.05
CA MET A 9 -30.36 -6.68 33.19
C MET A 9 -29.85 -7.68 34.24
N PHE A 10 -30.73 -7.99 35.26
CA PHE A 10 -30.34 -8.87 36.36
C PHE A 10 -30.85 -10.31 36.23
N PHE A 11 -31.91 -10.56 35.46
CA PHE A 11 -32.49 -11.90 35.27
C PHE A 11 -32.43 -12.42 33.83
N GLY A 12 -31.78 -11.70 32.90
CA GLY A 12 -31.46 -12.18 31.58
C GLY A 12 -30.39 -13.28 31.67
N GLY A 13 -30.80 -14.41 32.24
CA GLY A 13 -29.97 -15.57 32.50
C GLY A 13 -29.21 -16.00 31.29
N GLY A 14 -27.88 -16.14 31.49
CA GLY A 14 -26.94 -16.74 30.58
C GLY A 14 -27.36 -18.09 30.05
N GLY A 15 -28.17 -18.10 29.02
CA GLY A 15 -28.26 -19.20 28.08
C GLY A 15 -26.99 -19.27 27.30
N SER A 16 -25.92 -19.83 27.89
CA SER A 16 -24.82 -20.38 27.13
C SER A 16 -25.39 -21.34 26.12
N ARG A 17 -25.69 -20.84 24.92
CA ARG A 17 -25.77 -21.71 23.75
C ARG A 17 -24.39 -22.37 23.64
N ARG A 18 -24.26 -23.55 24.28
CA ARG A 18 -23.28 -24.54 23.88
C ARG A 18 -23.58 -24.87 22.42
N GLY A 19 -23.17 -23.97 21.52
CA GLY A 19 -23.03 -24.27 20.13
C GLY A 19 -22.14 -25.49 20.10
N GLN A 20 -22.66 -26.55 19.56
CA GLN A 20 -21.93 -27.75 19.19
C GLN A 20 -20.73 -27.27 18.39
N SER A 21 -19.58 -27.13 19.05
CA SER A 21 -18.34 -26.74 18.40
C SER A 21 -17.99 -27.91 17.48
N GLY A 22 -18.21 -27.74 16.20
CA GLY A 22 -17.72 -28.67 15.19
C GLY A 22 -16.22 -28.89 15.37
N PRO A 23 -15.64 -29.87 14.70
CA PRO A 23 -14.21 -30.19 14.83
C PRO A 23 -13.41 -28.92 14.62
N ARG A 24 -12.47 -28.64 15.52
CA ARG A 24 -11.62 -27.45 15.46
C ARG A 24 -10.77 -27.54 14.21
N LYS A 25 -10.75 -26.46 13.41
CA LYS A 25 -9.91 -26.36 12.20
C LYS A 25 -8.47 -26.05 12.62
N GLY A 26 -7.51 -26.71 11.97
CA GLY A 26 -6.09 -26.47 12.11
C GLY A 26 -5.66 -25.09 11.60
N PRO A 27 -4.45 -24.66 11.88
CA PRO A 27 -3.94 -23.36 11.45
C PRO A 27 -3.82 -23.28 9.92
N ASN A 28 -4.18 -22.12 9.36
CA ASN A 28 -3.96 -21.85 7.95
C ASN A 28 -2.51 -21.42 7.72
N VAL A 29 -1.96 -21.81 6.56
CA VAL A 29 -0.61 -21.44 6.12
C VAL A 29 -0.73 -20.39 5.01
N ASN A 30 -0.05 -19.26 5.16
CA ASN A 30 -0.07 -18.17 4.18
C ASN A 30 1.28 -18.13 3.45
N HIS A 31 1.24 -18.14 2.13
CA HIS A 31 2.40 -18.01 1.26
C HIS A 31 2.30 -16.73 0.41
N PRO A 32 3.28 -15.83 0.46
CA PRO A 32 3.31 -14.68 -0.43
C PRO A 32 3.62 -15.13 -1.86
N LEU A 33 2.84 -14.65 -2.81
CA LEU A 33 3.00 -14.91 -4.25
C LEU A 33 3.30 -13.60 -4.96
N LYS A 34 4.58 -13.38 -5.29
CA LYS A 34 5.03 -12.18 -6.02
C LYS A 34 4.71 -12.32 -7.50
N VAL A 35 3.89 -11.40 -8.02
CA VAL A 35 3.38 -11.42 -9.40
C VAL A 35 3.70 -10.08 -10.08
N SER A 36 4.12 -10.11 -11.34
CA SER A 36 4.35 -8.89 -12.12
C SER A 36 3.01 -8.27 -12.56
N LEU A 37 3.04 -6.99 -12.90
CA LEU A 37 1.85 -6.28 -13.37
C LEU A 37 1.33 -6.84 -14.70
N GLU A 38 2.23 -7.30 -15.56
CA GLU A 38 1.93 -7.96 -16.83
C GLU A 38 1.17 -9.29 -16.62
N ASP A 39 1.63 -10.08 -15.63
CA ASP A 39 0.98 -11.35 -15.27
C ASP A 39 -0.41 -11.10 -14.66
N LEU A 40 -0.58 -10.02 -13.88
CA LEU A 40 -1.88 -9.60 -13.35
C LEU A 40 -2.82 -9.08 -14.45
N TYR A 41 -2.28 -8.50 -15.51
CA TYR A 41 -3.07 -8.03 -16.64
C TYR A 41 -3.59 -9.19 -17.50
N LYS A 42 -2.70 -10.13 -17.85
CA LYS A 42 -3.03 -11.27 -18.75
C LYS A 42 -3.70 -12.43 -18.03
N GLY A 43 -3.48 -12.53 -16.73
CA GLY A 43 -3.72 -13.76 -15.99
C GLY A 43 -2.60 -14.79 -16.17
N LYS A 44 -2.37 -15.61 -15.16
CA LYS A 44 -1.30 -16.61 -15.18
C LYS A 44 -1.61 -17.79 -14.27
N THR A 45 -1.27 -18.99 -14.71
CA THR A 45 -1.27 -20.17 -13.84
C THR A 45 0.16 -20.48 -13.43
N VAL A 46 0.40 -20.57 -12.12
CA VAL A 46 1.72 -20.87 -11.55
C VAL A 46 1.63 -22.19 -10.79
N LYS A 47 2.58 -23.11 -11.05
CA LYS A 47 2.71 -24.35 -10.30
C LYS A 47 3.68 -24.13 -9.13
N LEU A 48 3.18 -24.26 -7.91
CA LEU A 48 3.96 -24.08 -6.70
C LEU A 48 4.02 -25.37 -5.90
N ALA A 49 5.23 -25.79 -5.54
CA ALA A 49 5.43 -26.94 -4.66
C ALA A 49 5.43 -26.44 -3.20
N VAL A 50 4.54 -26.99 -2.41
CA VAL A 50 4.46 -26.75 -0.96
C VAL A 50 4.78 -28.03 -0.20
N ASN A 51 5.50 -27.91 0.89
CA ASN A 51 5.74 -29.00 1.80
C ASN A 51 4.71 -28.93 2.92
N ARG A 52 4.00 -30.02 3.16
CA ARG A 52 3.03 -30.16 4.24
C ARG A 52 3.31 -31.38 5.08
N LYS A 53 2.91 -31.36 6.33
CA LYS A 53 2.97 -32.50 7.23
C LYS A 53 1.67 -33.29 7.13
N VAL A 54 1.76 -34.56 6.82
CA VAL A 54 0.64 -35.51 6.71
C VAL A 54 0.76 -36.51 7.82
N ILE A 55 -0.35 -36.89 8.44
CA ILE A 55 -0.40 -37.92 9.48
C ILE A 55 -0.19 -39.30 8.82
N VAL A 56 0.73 -40.09 9.36
CA VAL A 56 1.00 -41.45 8.92
C VAL A 56 0.78 -42.38 10.12
N GLY A 57 -0.19 -43.29 10.00
CA GLY A 57 -0.53 -44.23 11.07
C GLY A 57 -1.69 -43.73 11.96
N ASP A 58 -1.82 -44.40 13.11
CA ASP A 58 -2.96 -44.17 14.01
C ASP A 58 -2.72 -42.96 14.92
N VAL A 59 -3.80 -42.21 15.18
CA VAL A 59 -3.81 -41.13 16.15
C VAL A 59 -4.01 -41.74 17.55
N THR A 60 -3.01 -41.58 18.42
CA THR A 60 -3.06 -42.10 19.81
C THR A 60 -3.31 -40.95 20.79
N ASP A 61 -4.01 -41.26 21.88
CA ASP A 61 -4.18 -40.27 22.96
C ASP A 61 -2.87 -40.06 23.69
N CYS A 62 -2.62 -38.84 24.14
CA CYS A 62 -1.42 -38.52 24.90
C CYS A 62 -1.48 -39.15 26.29
N ALA A 63 -0.61 -40.11 26.58
CA ALA A 63 -0.54 -40.81 27.88
C ALA A 63 -0.26 -39.88 29.07
N LYS A 64 0.39 -38.75 28.85
CA LYS A 64 0.76 -37.80 29.93
C LYS A 64 -0.41 -36.96 30.41
N CYS A 65 -1.46 -36.76 29.61
CA CYS A 65 -2.64 -36.00 29.97
C CYS A 65 -3.94 -36.76 29.69
N ASP A 66 -3.87 -38.05 29.44
CA ASP A 66 -5.03 -38.94 29.16
C ASP A 66 -6.01 -38.35 28.14
N GLY A 67 -5.49 -37.79 27.05
CA GLY A 67 -6.27 -37.21 25.99
C GLY A 67 -6.83 -35.79 26.28
N GLN A 68 -6.66 -35.24 27.50
CA GLN A 68 -7.27 -33.96 27.88
C GLN A 68 -6.55 -32.73 27.31
N GLY A 69 -5.30 -32.85 26.91
CA GLY A 69 -4.50 -31.75 26.37
C GLY A 69 -3.98 -30.78 27.45
N SER A 70 -4.47 -30.88 28.68
CA SER A 70 -4.10 -29.99 29.77
C SER A 70 -3.77 -30.78 31.05
N LYS A 71 -3.00 -30.14 31.91
CA LYS A 71 -2.66 -30.66 33.24
C LYS A 71 -3.07 -29.65 34.26
N MET A 72 -3.60 -30.14 35.41
CA MET A 72 -3.86 -29.34 36.57
C MET A 72 -2.59 -29.28 37.43
N GLU A 73 -2.07 -28.08 37.63
CA GLU A 73 -0.96 -27.81 38.52
C GLU A 73 -1.49 -27.06 39.75
N MET A 74 -1.21 -27.60 40.96
CA MET A 74 -1.55 -26.94 42.19
C MET A 74 -0.38 -26.05 42.60
N ARG A 75 -0.58 -24.76 42.66
CA ARG A 75 0.40 -23.79 43.12
C ARG A 75 -0.02 -23.18 44.44
N GLN A 76 0.86 -23.29 45.46
CA GLN A 76 0.64 -22.61 46.71
C GLN A 76 1.01 -21.13 46.57
N ILE A 77 0.03 -20.24 46.77
CA ILE A 77 0.19 -18.79 46.65
C ILE A 77 0.49 -18.16 48.02
N GLY A 78 0.16 -18.86 49.11
CA GLY A 78 0.38 -18.41 50.49
C GLY A 78 0.09 -19.49 51.51
N PRO A 79 0.30 -19.23 52.82
CA PRO A 79 0.01 -20.19 53.88
C PRO A 79 -1.48 -20.59 53.84
N GLY A 80 -1.75 -21.84 53.43
CA GLY A 80 -3.09 -22.39 53.34
C GLY A 80 -3.89 -22.06 52.09
N MET A 81 -3.35 -21.27 51.14
CA MET A 81 -4.01 -20.98 49.86
C MET A 81 -3.38 -21.77 48.70
N ILE A 82 -4.16 -22.65 48.11
CA ILE A 82 -3.77 -23.45 46.96
C ILE A 82 -4.60 -22.97 45.73
N GLN A 83 -3.94 -22.53 44.68
CA GLN A 83 -4.54 -22.22 43.42
C GLN A 83 -4.34 -23.37 42.44
N GLN A 84 -5.44 -23.79 41.79
CA GLN A 84 -5.39 -24.74 40.70
C GLN A 84 -5.19 -23.97 39.40
N LEU A 85 -4.10 -24.23 38.68
CA LEU A 85 -3.78 -23.68 37.41
C LEU A 85 -3.85 -24.78 36.35
N GLN A 86 -4.63 -24.53 35.31
CA GLN A 86 -4.68 -25.41 34.14
C GLN A 86 -3.61 -24.98 33.14
N ARG A 87 -2.63 -25.86 32.90
CA ARG A 87 -1.56 -25.62 31.90
C ARG A 87 -1.69 -26.58 30.74
N PRO A 88 -1.35 -26.13 29.49
CA PRO A 88 -1.26 -27.04 28.36
C PRO A 88 -0.25 -28.14 28.65
N CYS A 89 -0.55 -29.36 28.23
CA CYS A 89 0.37 -30.49 28.38
C CYS A 89 1.60 -30.30 27.49
N ASP A 90 2.80 -30.33 28.09
CA ASP A 90 4.07 -30.09 27.39
C ASP A 90 4.36 -31.12 26.31
N GLU A 91 3.87 -32.35 26.47
CA GLU A 91 4.18 -33.46 25.57
C GLU A 91 3.34 -33.46 24.30
N CYS A 92 2.07 -33.06 24.39
CA CYS A 92 1.19 -32.92 23.22
C CYS A 92 0.94 -31.46 22.84
N ASN A 93 1.58 -30.50 23.50
CA ASN A 93 1.39 -29.06 23.30
C ASN A 93 -0.09 -28.65 23.33
N GLY A 94 -0.84 -29.16 24.29
CA GLY A 94 -2.25 -28.86 24.47
C GLY A 94 -3.22 -29.63 23.55
N ARG A 95 -2.76 -30.51 22.69
CA ARG A 95 -3.58 -31.19 21.68
C ARG A 95 -4.34 -32.41 22.21
N GLY A 96 -3.86 -33.05 23.27
CA GLY A 96 -4.45 -34.25 23.85
C GLY A 96 -4.13 -35.54 23.07
N SER A 97 -3.55 -35.46 21.91
CA SER A 97 -3.26 -36.61 21.05
C SER A 97 -1.92 -36.45 20.34
N LYS A 98 -1.36 -37.57 19.91
CA LYS A 98 -0.11 -37.67 19.14
C LYS A 98 -0.34 -38.47 17.89
N ALA A 99 0.38 -38.16 16.84
CA ALA A 99 0.44 -38.93 15.61
C ALA A 99 1.81 -38.77 14.98
N ASP A 100 2.28 -39.77 14.32
CA ASP A 100 3.48 -39.68 13.49
C ASP A 100 3.16 -38.87 12.23
N THR A 101 4.06 -37.97 11.86
CA THR A 101 3.86 -37.11 10.68
C THR A 101 5.02 -37.25 9.71
N LYS A 102 4.68 -37.29 8.42
CA LYS A 102 5.63 -37.31 7.31
C LYS A 102 5.52 -36.01 6.51
N SER A 103 6.65 -35.47 6.08
CA SER A 103 6.66 -34.35 5.13
C SER A 103 6.32 -34.86 3.71
N GLU A 104 5.27 -34.29 3.13
CA GLU A 104 4.85 -34.52 1.76
C GLU A 104 5.04 -33.28 0.92
N ARG A 105 5.65 -33.42 -0.26
CA ARG A 105 5.74 -32.34 -1.23
C ARG A 105 4.58 -32.42 -2.21
N LYS A 106 3.68 -31.40 -2.17
CA LYS A 106 2.52 -31.33 -3.07
C LYS A 106 2.66 -30.13 -4.01
N VAL A 107 2.39 -30.36 -5.30
CA VAL A 107 2.35 -29.30 -6.30
C VAL A 107 0.92 -28.79 -6.41
N LEU A 108 0.73 -27.48 -6.21
CA LEU A 108 -0.55 -26.79 -6.35
C LEU A 108 -0.50 -25.88 -7.58
N GLU A 109 -1.53 -25.92 -8.39
CA GLU A 109 -1.71 -25.03 -9.52
C GLU A 109 -2.49 -23.80 -9.06
N VAL A 110 -1.78 -22.68 -8.93
CA VAL A 110 -2.36 -21.41 -8.50
C VAL A 110 -2.77 -20.63 -9.74
N HIS A 111 -4.06 -20.45 -9.92
CA HIS A 111 -4.61 -19.70 -11.02
C HIS A 111 -4.83 -18.24 -10.61
N ILE A 112 -4.13 -17.34 -11.28
CA ILE A 112 -4.23 -15.88 -11.08
C ILE A 112 -5.12 -15.35 -12.19
N GLU A 113 -6.29 -14.85 -11.80
CA GLU A 113 -7.25 -14.27 -12.73
C GLU A 113 -6.75 -12.92 -13.25
N PRO A 114 -7.09 -12.54 -14.52
CA PRO A 114 -6.85 -11.18 -15.01
C PRO A 114 -7.53 -10.15 -14.10
N GLY A 115 -6.80 -9.06 -13.79
CA GLY A 115 -7.31 -8.02 -12.89
C GLY A 115 -7.14 -8.32 -11.41
N ALA A 116 -6.57 -9.46 -11.03
CA ALA A 116 -6.28 -9.76 -9.62
C ALA A 116 -5.57 -8.59 -8.94
N HIS A 117 -5.91 -8.32 -7.67
CA HIS A 117 -5.40 -7.16 -6.93
C HIS A 117 -4.36 -7.56 -5.88
N HIS A 118 -3.60 -6.58 -5.44
CA HIS A 118 -2.66 -6.73 -4.33
C HIS A 118 -3.39 -7.22 -3.07
N ASN A 119 -2.77 -8.14 -2.33
CA ASN A 119 -3.35 -8.83 -1.17
C ASN A 119 -4.56 -9.73 -1.46
N GLN A 120 -4.85 -10.03 -2.71
CA GLN A 120 -5.87 -11.05 -3.04
C GLN A 120 -5.44 -12.40 -2.51
N ARG A 121 -6.39 -13.09 -1.85
CA ARG A 121 -6.17 -14.43 -1.31
C ARG A 121 -6.72 -15.49 -2.26
N ILE A 122 -5.90 -16.47 -2.58
CA ILE A 122 -6.27 -17.68 -3.32
C ILE A 122 -6.10 -18.85 -2.36
N SER A 123 -7.22 -19.48 -1.96
CA SER A 123 -7.25 -20.47 -0.88
C SER A 123 -7.43 -21.88 -1.43
N PHE A 124 -6.58 -22.78 -0.95
CA PHE A 124 -6.69 -24.22 -1.17
C PHE A 124 -7.13 -24.88 0.13
N LYS A 125 -8.40 -25.29 0.16
CA LYS A 125 -9.02 -25.85 1.36
C LYS A 125 -8.43 -27.21 1.73
N GLY A 126 -8.17 -27.41 3.03
CA GLY A 126 -7.71 -28.69 3.56
C GLY A 126 -6.32 -29.14 3.06
N MET A 127 -5.48 -28.20 2.64
CA MET A 127 -4.15 -28.51 2.07
C MET A 127 -2.97 -28.12 2.98
N ALA A 128 -3.24 -27.54 4.16
CA ALA A 128 -2.22 -27.23 5.14
C ALA A 128 -1.72 -28.47 5.90
N ASP A 129 -0.99 -28.28 6.97
CA ASP A 129 -0.51 -29.34 7.83
C ASP A 129 -1.67 -30.04 8.52
N GLU A 130 -1.63 -31.38 8.56
CA GLU A 130 -2.60 -32.19 9.27
C GLU A 130 -2.24 -32.23 10.76
N HIS A 131 -3.27 -32.10 11.59
CA HIS A 131 -3.17 -32.19 13.04
C HIS A 131 -4.14 -33.23 13.60
N PRO A 132 -3.73 -34.01 14.59
CA PRO A 132 -4.61 -35.00 15.23
C PRO A 132 -5.88 -34.34 15.78
N LYS A 133 -7.03 -34.97 15.54
CA LYS A 133 -8.36 -34.54 16.02
C LYS A 133 -8.80 -33.13 15.57
N MET A 134 -8.20 -32.60 14.51
CA MET A 134 -8.56 -31.30 13.93
C MET A 134 -8.81 -31.47 12.43
N GLU A 135 -9.68 -30.64 11.86
CA GLU A 135 -9.78 -30.52 10.40
C GLU A 135 -8.51 -29.85 9.86
N THR A 136 -8.07 -30.31 8.72
CA THR A 136 -6.88 -29.72 8.06
C THR A 136 -7.14 -28.28 7.70
N GLY A 137 -6.19 -27.40 8.02
CA GLY A 137 -6.22 -25.98 7.67
C GLY A 137 -6.09 -25.74 6.16
N ASP A 138 -6.18 -24.50 5.75
CA ASP A 138 -6.06 -24.10 4.35
C ASP A 138 -4.68 -23.55 4.04
N ILE A 139 -4.22 -23.74 2.81
CA ILE A 139 -3.09 -23.00 2.26
C ILE A 139 -3.66 -21.79 1.51
N ASN A 140 -3.19 -20.60 1.86
CA ASN A 140 -3.57 -19.36 1.22
C ASN A 140 -2.36 -18.77 0.49
N PHE A 141 -2.48 -18.53 -0.80
CA PHE A 141 -1.53 -17.71 -1.55
C PHE A 141 -2.03 -16.27 -1.55
N ILE A 142 -1.17 -15.36 -1.08
CA ILE A 142 -1.47 -13.93 -1.02
C ILE A 142 -0.71 -13.24 -2.14
N VAL A 143 -1.44 -12.71 -3.11
CA VAL A 143 -0.88 -12.03 -4.27
C VAL A 143 -0.17 -10.75 -3.81
N GLN A 144 1.11 -10.63 -4.16
CA GLN A 144 1.92 -9.44 -3.95
C GLN A 144 2.33 -8.89 -5.31
N GLU A 145 1.79 -7.74 -5.66
CA GLU A 145 2.14 -7.05 -6.89
C GLU A 145 3.58 -6.55 -6.79
N LYS A 146 4.39 -6.85 -7.83
CA LYS A 146 5.74 -6.31 -7.97
C LYS A 146 5.68 -4.91 -8.55
N GLU A 147 6.57 -4.04 -8.11
CA GLU A 147 6.73 -2.73 -8.72
C GLU A 147 7.07 -2.86 -10.21
N ASN A 148 6.42 -2.04 -11.01
CA ASN A 148 6.68 -1.92 -12.44
C ASN A 148 7.38 -0.60 -12.72
N GLY A 149 8.45 -0.61 -13.54
CA GLY A 149 9.25 0.58 -13.83
C GLY A 149 8.53 1.64 -14.67
N THR A 150 7.49 1.24 -15.41
CA THR A 150 6.77 2.14 -16.34
C THR A 150 5.40 2.53 -15.80
N PHE A 151 4.64 1.57 -15.30
CA PHE A 151 3.26 1.76 -14.88
C PHE A 151 3.11 1.72 -13.38
N LYS A 152 2.33 2.66 -12.84
CA LYS A 152 1.83 2.60 -11.46
C LYS A 152 0.35 2.27 -11.51
N ARG A 153 -0.07 1.31 -10.70
CA ARG A 153 -1.46 0.87 -10.63
C ARG A 153 -2.19 1.47 -9.43
N LYS A 154 -3.43 1.89 -9.64
CA LYS A 154 -4.36 2.22 -8.55
C LYS A 154 -5.76 1.69 -8.89
N GLY A 155 -6.16 0.60 -8.25
CA GLY A 155 -7.42 -0.09 -8.58
C GLY A 155 -7.40 -0.68 -9.99
N ALA A 156 -8.31 -0.25 -10.84
CA ALA A 156 -8.36 -0.62 -12.26
C ALA A 156 -7.58 0.33 -13.17
N ASP A 157 -7.14 1.48 -12.67
CA ASP A 157 -6.45 2.48 -13.46
C ASP A 157 -4.94 2.29 -13.44
N LEU A 158 -4.31 2.69 -14.54
CA LEU A 158 -2.87 2.74 -14.71
C LEU A 158 -2.41 4.18 -14.86
N LEU A 159 -1.26 4.50 -14.30
CA LEU A 159 -0.59 5.78 -14.46
C LEU A 159 0.79 5.56 -15.03
N VAL A 160 1.13 6.34 -16.06
CA VAL A 160 2.49 6.43 -16.63
C VAL A 160 2.95 7.88 -16.59
N THR A 161 4.19 8.10 -16.22
CA THR A 161 4.82 9.43 -16.30
C THR A 161 5.62 9.52 -17.58
N LYS A 162 5.40 10.60 -18.36
CA LYS A 162 6.09 10.86 -19.60
C LYS A 162 6.77 12.22 -19.55
N GLU A 163 8.07 12.22 -19.77
CA GLU A 163 8.85 13.44 -19.92
C GLU A 163 8.77 13.92 -21.36
N LEU A 164 8.56 15.21 -21.56
CA LEU A 164 8.48 15.90 -22.85
C LEU A 164 9.42 17.10 -22.83
N SER A 165 10.11 17.36 -23.94
CA SER A 165 10.78 18.64 -24.11
C SER A 165 9.77 19.77 -24.30
N LEU A 166 10.17 21.01 -24.06
CA LEU A 166 9.33 22.19 -24.30
C LEU A 166 8.83 22.25 -25.75
N ASN A 167 9.68 21.90 -26.71
CA ASN A 167 9.29 21.84 -28.14
C ASN A 167 8.16 20.82 -28.35
N GLN A 168 8.27 19.61 -27.81
CA GLN A 168 7.23 18.59 -27.90
C GLN A 168 5.94 19.02 -27.20
N ALA A 169 6.06 19.74 -26.09
CA ALA A 169 4.90 20.24 -25.38
C ALA A 169 4.12 21.32 -26.13
N LEU A 170 4.82 22.18 -26.88
CA LEU A 170 4.24 23.28 -27.66
C LEU A 170 3.80 22.84 -29.07
N CYS A 171 4.66 22.11 -29.78
CA CYS A 171 4.44 21.77 -31.20
C CYS A 171 3.74 20.42 -31.38
N GLY A 172 3.55 19.69 -30.29
CA GLY A 172 2.98 18.36 -30.34
C GLY A 172 4.02 17.24 -30.46
N PHE A 173 3.60 16.04 -30.17
CA PHE A 173 4.43 14.84 -30.21
C PHE A 173 3.66 13.61 -30.64
N ALA A 174 4.39 12.61 -31.11
CA ALA A 174 3.91 11.25 -31.29
C ALA A 174 4.88 10.30 -30.58
N HIS A 175 4.37 9.50 -29.68
CA HIS A 175 5.17 8.58 -28.87
C HIS A 175 4.55 7.19 -28.82
N HIS A 176 5.39 6.16 -28.84
CA HIS A 176 4.94 4.79 -28.67
C HIS A 176 5.13 4.36 -27.22
N LEU A 177 4.06 3.82 -26.62
CA LEU A 177 4.06 3.20 -25.31
C LEU A 177 3.82 1.70 -25.49
N THR A 178 4.70 0.87 -24.95
CA THR A 178 4.46 -0.58 -24.89
C THR A 178 3.58 -0.87 -23.69
N HIS A 179 2.38 -1.38 -23.95
CA HIS A 179 1.40 -1.70 -22.92
C HIS A 179 1.73 -3.06 -22.24
N LEU A 180 1.06 -3.36 -21.12
CA LEU A 180 1.26 -4.59 -20.31
C LEU A 180 0.99 -5.89 -21.09
N ASP A 181 0.14 -5.84 -22.11
CA ASP A 181 -0.10 -6.97 -23.01
C ASP A 181 0.95 -7.14 -24.13
N GLY A 182 1.84 -6.17 -24.26
CA GLY A 182 2.88 -6.13 -25.31
C GLY A 182 2.50 -5.36 -26.56
N ARG A 183 1.23 -4.85 -26.68
CA ARG A 183 0.83 -3.97 -27.78
C ARG A 183 1.58 -2.65 -27.69
N LYS A 184 1.89 -2.07 -28.85
CA LYS A 184 2.41 -0.71 -28.94
C LYS A 184 1.26 0.26 -29.18
N ILE A 185 1.04 1.16 -28.24
CA ILE A 185 0.02 2.21 -28.33
C ILE A 185 0.69 3.49 -28.80
N ALA A 186 0.21 4.11 -29.85
CA ALA A 186 0.68 5.41 -30.31
C ALA A 186 -0.11 6.52 -29.62
N ILE A 187 0.56 7.31 -28.79
CA ILE A 187 0.02 8.47 -28.11
C ILE A 187 0.43 9.70 -28.92
N LYS A 188 -0.57 10.44 -29.42
CA LYS A 188 -0.36 11.65 -30.24
C LYS A 188 -1.16 12.81 -29.66
N THR A 189 -0.60 14.00 -29.72
CA THR A 189 -1.33 15.23 -29.47
C THR A 189 -2.18 15.59 -30.72
N ARG A 190 -3.28 16.30 -30.49
CA ARG A 190 -4.07 16.88 -31.58
C ARG A 190 -3.34 18.10 -32.15
N PRO A 191 -3.57 18.44 -33.43
CA PRO A 191 -3.04 19.68 -34.01
C PRO A 191 -3.44 20.90 -33.17
N GLY A 192 -2.45 21.73 -32.79
CA GLY A 192 -2.68 22.92 -31.97
C GLY A 192 -2.90 22.63 -30.47
N GLU A 193 -2.81 21.38 -30.03
CA GLU A 193 -2.90 21.03 -28.60
C GLU A 193 -1.56 21.25 -27.91
N VAL A 194 -1.57 22.06 -26.85
CA VAL A 194 -0.41 22.35 -26.01
C VAL A 194 -0.49 21.58 -24.69
N ILE A 195 0.59 20.94 -24.32
CA ILE A 195 0.73 20.26 -23.03
C ILE A 195 1.33 21.23 -22.02
N LYS A 196 0.58 21.53 -20.99
CA LYS A 196 1.02 22.44 -19.91
C LYS A 196 1.73 21.66 -18.81
N PRO A 197 2.70 22.26 -18.09
CA PRO A 197 3.35 21.60 -16.95
C PRO A 197 2.34 21.36 -15.80
N GLU A 198 1.46 22.33 -15.58
CA GLU A 198 0.44 22.33 -14.52
C GLU A 198 -0.89 22.88 -15.04
N THR A 199 -1.98 22.55 -14.34
CA THR A 199 -3.28 23.15 -14.56
C THR A 199 -3.40 24.49 -13.83
N LEU A 200 -4.46 25.27 -14.09
CA LEU A 200 -4.76 26.53 -13.40
C LEU A 200 -4.89 26.38 -11.87
N SER A 201 -5.06 25.16 -11.37
CA SER A 201 -5.16 24.84 -9.94
C SER A 201 -3.85 24.28 -9.36
N ASN A 202 -2.71 24.49 -9.99
CA ASN A 202 -1.39 23.95 -9.60
C ASN A 202 -1.38 22.41 -9.51
N MET A 203 -2.25 21.75 -10.27
CA MET A 203 -2.31 20.29 -10.36
C MET A 203 -1.53 19.84 -11.59
N PRO A 204 -0.82 18.71 -11.50
CA PRO A 204 -0.10 18.16 -12.65
C PRO A 204 -1.02 17.97 -13.86
N TYR A 205 -0.52 18.26 -15.05
CA TYR A 205 -1.29 18.06 -16.28
C TYR A 205 -1.35 16.59 -16.66
N VAL A 206 -2.56 16.02 -16.61
CA VAL A 206 -2.81 14.60 -16.84
C VAL A 206 -3.80 14.43 -17.99
N LYS A 207 -3.49 13.53 -18.91
CA LYS A 207 -4.41 13.08 -19.96
C LYS A 207 -4.84 11.64 -19.70
N MET A 208 -6.02 11.29 -20.15
CA MET A 208 -6.59 9.95 -19.97
C MET A 208 -6.84 9.30 -21.34
N VAL A 209 -6.48 8.02 -21.42
CA VAL A 209 -6.86 7.14 -22.53
C VAL A 209 -7.87 6.13 -21.98
N PRO A 210 -9.11 6.14 -22.44
CA PRO A 210 -10.15 5.25 -21.91
C PRO A 210 -9.89 3.80 -22.31
N ASN A 211 -10.29 2.86 -21.44
CA ASN A 211 -10.22 1.40 -21.64
C ASN A 211 -8.81 0.82 -21.83
N GLU A 212 -7.77 1.56 -21.47
CA GLU A 212 -6.36 1.08 -21.49
C GLU A 212 -5.78 0.95 -20.08
N GLY A 213 -6.63 0.77 -19.06
CA GLY A 213 -6.27 0.40 -17.71
C GLY A 213 -6.24 -1.13 -17.50
N MET A 214 -6.19 -1.55 -16.25
CA MET A 214 -6.25 -2.96 -15.86
C MET A 214 -7.63 -3.54 -16.11
N PRO A 215 -7.73 -4.83 -16.48
CA PRO A 215 -9.01 -5.52 -16.59
C PRO A 215 -9.68 -5.64 -15.22
N SER A 216 -11.00 -5.61 -15.22
CA SER A 216 -11.80 -5.89 -14.04
C SER A 216 -11.84 -7.38 -13.75
N ARG A 217 -11.71 -7.73 -12.47
CA ARG A 217 -11.82 -9.13 -12.07
C ARG A 217 -13.20 -9.69 -12.41
N GLY A 218 -13.22 -10.89 -12.97
CA GLY A 218 -14.47 -11.56 -13.39
C GLY A 218 -15.03 -11.09 -14.73
N ASN A 219 -14.63 -9.90 -15.23
CA ASN A 219 -14.97 -9.42 -16.57
C ASN A 219 -13.78 -8.73 -17.23
N PRO A 220 -12.87 -9.47 -17.88
CA PRO A 220 -11.66 -8.92 -18.48
C PRO A 220 -11.89 -7.99 -19.66
N PHE A 221 -13.11 -7.91 -20.19
CA PHE A 221 -13.49 -6.98 -21.27
C PHE A 221 -13.73 -5.55 -20.75
N VAL A 222 -14.06 -5.41 -19.47
CA VAL A 222 -14.19 -4.13 -18.81
C VAL A 222 -12.82 -3.75 -18.23
N LYS A 223 -12.27 -2.65 -18.71
CA LYS A 223 -10.96 -2.15 -18.28
C LYS A 223 -11.09 -0.75 -17.67
N GLY A 224 -10.17 -0.42 -16.78
CA GLY A 224 -10.00 0.94 -16.29
C GLY A 224 -9.37 1.85 -17.34
N ASN A 225 -8.85 2.98 -16.92
CA ASN A 225 -8.27 4.00 -17.79
C ASN A 225 -6.75 4.06 -17.61
N LEU A 226 -6.07 4.49 -18.66
CA LEU A 226 -4.65 4.82 -18.61
C LEU A 226 -4.51 6.34 -18.45
N TYR A 227 -3.91 6.76 -17.37
CA TYR A 227 -3.56 8.16 -17.11
C TYR A 227 -2.11 8.41 -17.47
N ILE A 228 -1.87 9.50 -18.18
CA ILE A 228 -0.54 9.92 -18.59
C ILE A 228 -0.24 11.25 -17.93
N LEU A 229 0.71 11.22 -17.02
CA LEU A 229 1.24 12.41 -16.35
C LEU A 229 2.38 12.97 -17.18
N PHE A 230 2.25 14.20 -17.63
CA PHE A 230 3.29 14.87 -18.40
C PHE A 230 4.18 15.72 -17.50
N LYS A 231 5.50 15.54 -17.67
CA LYS A 231 6.52 16.37 -17.06
C LYS A 231 7.25 17.11 -18.19
N VAL A 232 7.03 18.40 -18.29
CA VAL A 232 7.70 19.23 -19.29
C VAL A 232 9.08 19.61 -18.77
N ILE A 233 10.10 19.28 -19.55
CA ILE A 233 11.49 19.65 -19.28
C ILE A 233 11.79 20.90 -20.10
N PHE A 234 12.15 21.96 -19.39
CA PHE A 234 12.61 23.22 -19.97
C PHE A 234 14.08 23.13 -20.31
N PRO A 235 14.56 23.89 -21.32
CA PRO A 235 15.97 24.01 -21.61
C PRO A 235 16.69 24.64 -20.42
N GLU A 236 17.97 24.33 -20.26
CA GLU A 236 18.81 24.94 -19.22
C GLU A 236 19.32 26.32 -19.65
N ASP A 237 19.86 27.06 -18.66
CA ASP A 237 20.41 28.40 -18.89
C ASP A 237 21.56 28.33 -19.92
N GLY A 238 21.43 29.12 -21.00
CA GLY A 238 22.39 29.15 -22.08
C GLY A 238 22.16 28.19 -23.25
N ASP A 239 21.22 27.27 -23.17
CA ASP A 239 20.88 26.34 -24.26
C ASP A 239 20.29 27.08 -25.49
N LEU A 240 19.64 28.22 -25.27
CA LEU A 240 19.01 29.02 -26.31
C LEU A 240 19.94 30.18 -26.72
N GLY A 241 20.42 30.15 -27.96
CA GLY A 241 21.16 31.25 -28.54
C GLY A 241 20.26 32.48 -28.81
N PRO A 242 20.88 33.68 -29.02
CA PRO A 242 20.14 34.93 -29.21
C PRO A 242 19.19 34.92 -30.42
N GLU A 243 19.56 34.26 -31.50
CA GLU A 243 18.68 34.11 -32.68
C GLU A 243 17.46 33.26 -32.40
N ALA A 244 17.61 32.17 -31.62
CA ALA A 244 16.49 31.33 -31.21
C ALA A 244 15.54 32.10 -30.31
N ILE A 245 16.06 32.89 -29.36
CA ILE A 245 15.26 33.73 -28.47
C ILE A 245 14.48 34.78 -29.28
N ALA A 246 15.13 35.46 -30.24
CA ALA A 246 14.44 36.44 -31.10
C ALA A 246 13.31 35.81 -31.92
N THR A 247 13.55 34.58 -32.44
CA THR A 247 12.53 33.84 -33.20
C THR A 247 11.36 33.45 -32.30
N LEU A 248 11.61 32.93 -31.09
CA LEU A 248 10.59 32.56 -30.12
C LEU A 248 9.75 33.78 -29.71
N LYS A 249 10.38 34.95 -29.48
CA LYS A 249 9.68 36.20 -29.17
C LYS A 249 8.74 36.64 -30.29
N SER A 250 9.07 36.37 -31.57
CA SER A 250 8.21 36.72 -32.71
C SER A 250 7.03 35.78 -32.89
N ILE A 251 7.11 34.53 -32.46
CA ILE A 251 6.10 33.49 -32.71
C ILE A 251 5.16 33.33 -31.52
N LEU A 252 5.72 33.37 -30.29
CA LEU A 252 4.91 33.21 -29.09
C LEU A 252 4.20 34.52 -28.73
N PRO A 253 2.91 34.46 -28.29
CA PRO A 253 2.20 35.65 -27.86
C PRO A 253 2.92 36.30 -26.70
N ASN A 254 3.33 37.52 -26.88
CA ASN A 254 3.96 38.34 -25.84
C ASN A 254 2.94 39.40 -25.41
N PRO A 255 2.23 39.23 -24.29
CA PRO A 255 1.43 40.33 -23.73
C PRO A 255 2.42 41.39 -23.26
N ASP A 256 2.19 42.64 -23.65
CA ASP A 256 2.92 43.90 -23.35
C ASP A 256 3.76 43.87 -22.05
N MET A 257 4.93 43.26 -22.11
CA MET A 257 5.86 43.18 -20.99
C MET A 257 7.16 43.98 -21.23
N ASP A 258 7.27 44.62 -22.38
CA ASP A 258 8.32 45.60 -22.61
C ASP A 258 7.93 46.92 -21.92
N VAL A 259 8.23 47.00 -20.64
CA VAL A 259 8.13 48.30 -19.92
C VAL A 259 9.27 49.16 -20.43
N ASP A 260 8.90 50.20 -21.18
CA ASP A 260 9.84 51.23 -21.58
C ASP A 260 10.18 52.04 -20.32
N TYR A 261 11.38 51.89 -19.79
CA TYR A 261 11.84 52.62 -18.61
C TYR A 261 13.08 53.45 -18.94
N ASP A 262 13.16 54.60 -18.32
CA ASP A 262 14.35 55.43 -18.41
C ASP A 262 15.46 54.83 -17.55
N ALA A 263 16.58 54.42 -18.20
CA ALA A 263 17.71 53.79 -17.54
C ALA A 263 18.40 54.73 -16.49
N GLU A 264 18.12 56.04 -16.53
CA GLU A 264 18.63 56.98 -15.55
C GLU A 264 17.77 57.00 -14.25
N GLU A 265 16.51 56.56 -14.33
CA GLU A 265 15.58 56.56 -13.18
C GLU A 265 15.37 55.17 -12.54
N VAL A 266 15.76 54.08 -13.24
CA VAL A 266 15.49 52.72 -12.79
C VAL A 266 16.79 51.91 -12.70
N GLU A 267 17.02 51.32 -11.55
CA GLU A 267 18.17 50.48 -11.29
C GLU A 267 17.90 49.04 -11.79
N GLU A 268 18.75 48.54 -12.71
CA GLU A 268 18.65 47.17 -13.22
C GLU A 268 19.17 46.16 -12.21
N MET A 269 18.33 45.22 -11.81
CA MET A 269 18.67 44.13 -10.88
C MET A 269 18.59 42.78 -11.59
N HIS A 270 19.59 41.92 -11.37
CA HIS A 270 19.58 40.57 -11.86
C HIS A 270 19.07 39.61 -10.78
N MET A 271 18.16 38.72 -11.17
CA MET A 271 17.61 37.70 -10.29
C MET A 271 18.55 36.47 -10.21
N SER A 272 18.67 35.90 -9.02
CA SER A 272 19.33 34.63 -8.78
C SER A 272 18.34 33.54 -8.36
N ALA A 273 18.72 32.27 -8.56
CA ALA A 273 17.90 31.16 -8.09
C ALA A 273 17.76 31.20 -6.56
N ALA A 274 16.54 31.07 -6.08
CA ALA A 274 16.22 31.05 -4.65
C ALA A 274 15.29 29.89 -4.30
N ASN A 275 15.36 29.43 -3.06
CA ASN A 275 14.44 28.43 -2.54
C ASN A 275 13.34 29.15 -1.74
N VAL A 276 12.07 28.85 -2.06
CA VAL A 276 10.92 29.41 -1.33
C VAL A 276 10.96 29.12 0.18
N LYS A 277 11.61 28.03 0.59
CA LYS A 277 11.81 27.68 2.01
C LYS A 277 12.71 28.67 2.75
N ASP A 278 13.47 29.48 2.02
CA ASP A 278 14.35 30.49 2.58
C ASP A 278 13.71 31.88 2.60
N PHE A 279 12.46 32.01 2.11
CA PHE A 279 11.67 33.22 2.21
C PHE A 279 11.40 33.53 3.69
N GLY A 280 11.72 34.75 4.13
CA GLY A 280 11.63 35.18 5.53
C GLY A 280 12.88 34.90 6.38
N LYS A 281 13.88 34.17 5.85
CA LYS A 281 15.13 33.89 6.58
C LYS A 281 16.28 34.82 6.21
N GLY A 282 16.06 35.78 5.33
CA GLY A 282 17.08 36.72 4.84
C GLY A 282 17.36 37.90 5.73
N GLY A 283 18.62 38.22 5.89
CA GLY A 283 19.15 39.56 6.32
C GLY A 283 18.92 40.02 7.76
N ALA A 284 17.72 39.95 8.28
CA ALA A 284 17.38 40.48 9.62
C ALA A 284 17.69 39.49 10.76
N GLU A 285 17.79 38.19 10.49
CA GLU A 285 18.02 37.20 11.55
C GLU A 285 19.45 37.13 12.08
N GLN A 286 20.40 37.78 11.44
CA GLN A 286 21.79 37.82 11.97
C GLN A 286 22.04 38.85 13.06
N GLY A 287 21.07 39.70 13.38
CA GLY A 287 21.31 40.76 14.34
C GLY A 287 20.12 41.26 15.13
N GLY A 288 19.33 40.45 15.81
CA GLY A 288 18.54 41.07 16.87
C GLY A 288 17.11 40.59 17.16
N ASP A 289 16.43 39.89 16.28
CA ASP A 289 15.01 39.52 16.49
C ASP A 289 14.77 38.28 17.34
N ARG A 290 15.80 37.60 17.81
CA ARG A 290 15.63 36.50 18.78
C ARG A 290 15.24 36.94 20.20
N ALA A 291 15.11 38.22 20.44
CA ALA A 291 14.78 38.75 21.74
C ALA A 291 13.27 38.95 21.99
N TYR A 292 12.43 38.82 20.98
CA TYR A 292 10.99 39.09 21.08
C TYR A 292 10.06 37.93 20.79
N ASP A 293 10.57 36.75 20.37
CA ASP A 293 9.73 35.57 20.02
C ASP A 293 9.69 34.51 21.15
N SER A 294 9.89 34.93 22.41
CA SER A 294 9.88 33.99 23.56
C SER A 294 8.56 33.94 24.34
N ASP A 295 7.47 34.53 23.83
CA ASP A 295 6.22 34.61 24.62
C ASP A 295 5.07 33.71 24.19
N ASP A 296 5.26 32.76 23.27
CA ASP A 296 4.17 31.81 22.84
C ASP A 296 4.55 30.34 22.87
N GLU A 297 5.24 29.88 23.92
CA GLU A 297 5.20 28.44 24.27
C GLU A 297 4.76 28.25 25.71
N GLU A 298 3.45 28.14 25.94
CA GLU A 298 2.85 27.56 27.13
C GLU A 298 3.18 26.04 27.17
N GLY A 299 4.36 25.72 27.65
CA GLY A 299 4.75 24.38 28.08
C GLY A 299 4.51 24.23 29.57
N GLY A 300 3.37 23.69 29.97
CA GLY A 300 3.06 23.32 31.36
C GLY A 300 4.07 22.34 31.94
N GLY A 301 5.07 22.84 32.65
CA GLY A 301 5.97 22.06 33.49
C GLY A 301 5.54 22.12 34.94
N ASN A 302 5.01 21.03 35.47
CA ASN A 302 4.75 20.81 36.90
C ASN A 302 6.04 20.98 37.71
N VAL A 303 6.14 22.05 38.43
CA VAL A 303 7.19 22.21 39.48
C VAL A 303 6.62 21.69 40.78
N GLN A 304 7.11 20.54 41.22
CA GLN A 304 6.83 19.95 42.51
C GLN A 304 7.83 20.53 43.54
N CYS A 305 7.35 21.47 44.35
CA CYS A 305 8.12 21.94 45.53
C CYS A 305 8.12 20.86 46.60
N GLN A 306 9.28 20.30 46.89
CA GLN A 306 9.54 19.60 48.16
C GLN A 306 9.94 20.63 49.18
N GLN A 307 9.12 20.77 50.23
CA GLN A 307 9.54 21.36 51.50
C GLN A 307 10.11 20.25 52.41
N SER A 308 11.26 20.61 52.95
CA SER A 308 11.98 19.87 54.00
C SER A 308 11.19 19.75 55.32
#